data_6d72d9ef70aeab0b4d4a5e21be5be175
#
_entry.id   6d72d9ef70aeab0b4d4a5e21be5be175
#
_cell.length_a   1.000
_cell.length_b   1.000
_cell.length_c   1.000
_cell.angle_alpha   90.00
_cell.angle_beta   90.00
_cell.angle_gamma   90.00
#
_symmetry.space_group_name_H-M   'P 1'
#
loop_
_entity.id
_entity.type
_entity.pdbx_description
1 polymer ?
#
loop_
_entity_poly.entity_id
_entity_poly.type
_entity_poly.pdbx_seq_one_letter_code
_entity_poly.pdbx_strand_id
1 'polypeptide(L)'
;KNRRYTVSGVIRQQQSGAYELEVPVVVATAAGPVISKIHSSEPVTPFSIETDSAPQVVAVDPAFDVFRILDPRETAPSIGQIFGASEVLAVLPSEPSAETEAWRSALGAWQSPANKITIVTDREIRKLPADRSVWLLGRQNRFAAKYFGNNPALGLDVSSSGVRIAGNELPFAGHSHVLTHRHPDDPKLAIGWITVDPAAALQGLVRKLPHYGKYSWLAFAGDEPANVAKGEWPTSDSPLLVNLQGKGLPAAIVLPKRAPLAEPPAAYSAERLRQHVDFLAAPEREGRGFGSAGLDAAGEYIKEQFAAAKLQPGGDKGSYFQTFSAKG
;
A
#
# COMPACT_ATOMS: atom_id res chain seq x y z
N LYS A 1 0.24 -47.13 -4.47
CA LYS A 1 -1.07 -46.73 -3.86
C LYS A 1 -1.06 -45.20 -3.79
N ASN A 2 -1.94 -44.56 -4.54
CA ASN A 2 -2.14 -43.09 -4.41
C ASN A 2 -2.68 -42.82 -3.01
N ARG A 3 -1.94 -42.09 -2.22
CA ARG A 3 -2.33 -41.70 -0.86
C ARG A 3 -3.23 -40.48 -1.00
N ARG A 4 -4.52 -40.59 -0.63
CA ARG A 4 -5.44 -39.44 -0.54
C ARG A 4 -5.34 -38.82 0.84
N TYR A 5 -5.48 -37.53 0.87
CA TYR A 5 -5.51 -36.72 2.09
C TYR A 5 -6.86 -36.01 2.18
N THR A 6 -7.37 -35.86 3.39
CA THR A 6 -8.59 -35.12 3.65
C THR A 6 -8.28 -33.97 4.59
N VAL A 7 -8.66 -32.75 4.19
CA VAL A 7 -8.58 -31.56 5.01
C VAL A 7 -9.98 -31.19 5.45
N SER A 8 -10.25 -31.22 6.76
CA SER A 8 -11.55 -30.87 7.33
C SER A 8 -11.42 -29.66 8.25
N GLY A 9 -12.44 -28.83 8.27
CA GLY A 9 -12.49 -27.63 9.09
C GLY A 9 -13.90 -27.08 9.21
N VAL A 10 -14.00 -25.92 9.82
CA VAL A 10 -15.28 -25.17 9.93
C VAL A 10 -15.06 -23.71 9.54
N ILE A 11 -16.00 -23.14 8.79
CA ILE A 11 -16.12 -21.72 8.55
C ILE A 11 -17.09 -21.16 9.59
N ARG A 12 -16.70 -20.07 10.25
CA ARG A 12 -17.55 -19.37 11.22
C ARG A 12 -17.82 -17.96 10.73
N GLN A 13 -19.10 -17.63 10.61
CA GLN A 13 -19.57 -16.25 10.40
C GLN A 13 -19.74 -15.59 11.78
N GLN A 14 -19.08 -14.44 11.99
CA GLN A 14 -18.99 -13.82 13.33
C GLN A 14 -20.07 -12.75 13.59
N GLN A 15 -20.77 -12.30 12.55
CA GLN A 15 -21.86 -11.32 12.68
C GLN A 15 -23.13 -11.97 13.28
N SER A 16 -24.08 -11.16 13.68
CA SER A 16 -25.42 -11.65 14.08
C SER A 16 -26.21 -12.10 12.85
N GLY A 17 -26.65 -13.34 12.84
CA GLY A 17 -27.25 -14.00 11.68
C GLY A 17 -26.18 -14.50 10.71
N ALA A 18 -26.57 -15.35 9.77
CA ALA A 18 -25.70 -15.84 8.71
C ALA A 18 -26.12 -15.28 7.37
N TYR A 19 -25.12 -14.97 6.54
CA TYR A 19 -25.32 -14.69 5.12
C TYR A 19 -25.20 -15.99 4.32
N GLU A 20 -25.90 -16.06 3.20
CA GLU A 20 -25.72 -17.11 2.22
C GLU A 20 -24.52 -16.75 1.32
N LEU A 21 -23.44 -17.50 1.44
CA LEU A 21 -22.14 -17.20 0.82
C LEU A 21 -21.54 -18.42 0.11
N GLU A 22 -20.88 -18.19 -1.01
CA GLU A 22 -19.98 -19.14 -1.64
C GLU A 22 -18.53 -18.77 -1.26
N VAL A 23 -18.00 -19.43 -0.24
CA VAL A 23 -16.69 -19.10 0.35
C VAL A 23 -15.59 -19.95 -0.29
N PRO A 24 -14.62 -19.36 -1.01
CA PRO A 24 -13.50 -20.09 -1.55
C PRO A 24 -12.58 -20.58 -0.43
N VAL A 25 -12.31 -21.88 -0.43
CA VAL A 25 -11.27 -22.50 0.43
C VAL A 25 -10.21 -23.11 -0.47
N VAL A 26 -8.96 -22.75 -0.24
CA VAL A 26 -7.82 -23.21 -1.02
C VAL A 26 -6.93 -24.08 -0.16
N VAL A 27 -6.64 -25.29 -0.63
CA VAL A 27 -5.63 -26.16 -0.05
C VAL A 27 -4.42 -26.17 -0.97
N ALA A 28 -3.33 -25.54 -0.55
CA ALA A 28 -2.08 -25.58 -1.27
C ALA A 28 -1.39 -26.93 -1.02
N THR A 29 -0.92 -27.55 -2.10
CA THR A 29 -0.14 -28.80 -2.09
C THR A 29 1.12 -28.66 -2.95
N ALA A 30 2.05 -29.60 -2.85
CA ALA A 30 3.23 -29.63 -3.73
C ALA A 30 2.87 -29.77 -5.23
N ALA A 31 1.70 -30.32 -5.56
CA ALA A 31 1.21 -30.48 -6.93
C ALA A 31 0.40 -29.27 -7.43
N GLY A 32 0.19 -28.27 -6.58
CA GLY A 32 -0.60 -27.08 -6.88
C GLY A 32 -1.79 -26.88 -5.94
N PRO A 33 -2.54 -25.80 -6.09
CA PRO A 33 -3.69 -25.49 -5.24
C PRO A 33 -4.93 -26.30 -5.65
N VAL A 34 -5.65 -26.83 -4.66
CA VAL A 34 -7.00 -27.36 -4.80
C VAL A 34 -7.96 -26.30 -4.28
N ILE A 35 -8.88 -25.83 -5.14
CA ILE A 35 -9.81 -24.74 -4.82
C ILE A 35 -11.22 -25.35 -4.75
N SER A 36 -11.89 -25.11 -3.62
CA SER A 36 -13.28 -25.53 -3.39
C SER A 36 -14.11 -24.33 -2.98
N LYS A 37 -15.32 -24.23 -3.48
CA LYS A 37 -16.32 -23.25 -3.00
C LYS A 37 -17.21 -23.96 -1.99
N ILE A 38 -17.28 -23.40 -0.79
CA ILE A 38 -18.08 -23.93 0.31
C ILE A 38 -19.31 -23.05 0.46
N HIS A 39 -20.48 -23.65 0.25
CA HIS A 39 -21.74 -22.98 0.50
C HIS A 39 -21.94 -22.84 2.01
N SER A 40 -22.05 -21.62 2.48
CA SER A 40 -22.17 -21.28 3.91
C SER A 40 -23.40 -20.41 4.11
N SER A 41 -24.46 -20.99 4.67
CA SER A 41 -25.73 -20.33 5.00
C SER A 41 -26.02 -20.34 6.51
N GLU A 42 -25.15 -20.97 7.30
CA GLU A 42 -25.27 -21.12 8.75
C GLU A 42 -24.11 -20.41 9.46
N PRO A 43 -24.28 -20.05 10.76
CA PRO A 43 -23.19 -19.42 11.52
C PRO A 43 -21.93 -20.28 11.61
N VAL A 44 -22.06 -21.61 11.49
CA VAL A 44 -20.96 -22.57 11.51
C VAL A 44 -21.18 -23.59 10.39
N THR A 45 -20.33 -23.56 9.39
CA THR A 45 -20.40 -24.45 8.24
C THR A 45 -19.18 -25.39 8.21
N PRO A 46 -19.34 -26.69 8.38
CA PRO A 46 -18.26 -27.65 8.23
C PRO A 46 -17.88 -27.82 6.75
N PHE A 47 -16.61 -28.11 6.50
CA PHE A 47 -16.13 -28.48 5.17
C PHE A 47 -15.16 -29.67 5.23
N SER A 48 -15.05 -30.36 4.09
CA SER A 48 -14.08 -31.43 3.88
C SER A 48 -13.61 -31.39 2.44
N ILE A 49 -12.27 -31.33 2.23
CA ILE A 49 -11.65 -31.24 0.91
C ILE A 49 -10.63 -32.38 0.77
N GLU A 50 -10.77 -33.16 -0.29
CA GLU A 50 -9.81 -34.22 -0.62
C GLU A 50 -8.71 -33.71 -1.52
N THR A 51 -7.48 -34.17 -1.30
CA THR A 51 -6.32 -33.87 -2.14
C THR A 51 -5.49 -35.15 -2.41
N ASP A 52 -4.94 -35.23 -3.62
CA ASP A 52 -4.08 -36.34 -4.01
C ASP A 52 -2.60 -36.18 -3.59
N SER A 53 -2.24 -34.97 -3.16
CA SER A 53 -0.93 -34.60 -2.64
C SER A 53 -1.02 -34.07 -1.22
N ALA A 54 0.05 -34.24 -0.44
CA ALA A 54 0.07 -33.78 0.94
C ALA A 54 -0.26 -32.27 1.05
N PRO A 55 -1.27 -31.92 1.88
CA PRO A 55 -1.65 -30.53 2.08
C PRO A 55 -0.57 -29.77 2.88
N GLN A 56 -0.27 -28.58 2.48
CA GLN A 56 0.75 -27.72 3.07
C GLN A 56 0.14 -26.52 3.80
N VAL A 57 -0.83 -25.88 3.16
CA VAL A 57 -1.51 -24.69 3.68
C VAL A 57 -2.99 -24.77 3.35
N VAL A 58 -3.82 -24.35 4.27
CA VAL A 58 -5.25 -24.07 4.03
C VAL A 58 -5.47 -22.58 4.17
N ALA A 59 -6.14 -21.98 3.20
CA ALA A 59 -6.55 -20.58 3.28
C ALA A 59 -8.02 -20.42 2.90
N VAL A 60 -8.72 -19.60 3.67
CA VAL A 60 -10.09 -19.21 3.38
C VAL A 60 -10.06 -17.87 2.69
N ASP A 61 -10.69 -17.80 1.52
CA ASP A 61 -10.84 -16.58 0.71
C ASP A 61 -9.51 -15.81 0.45
N PRO A 62 -8.44 -16.49 -0.01
CA PRO A 62 -7.13 -15.84 -0.17
C PRO A 62 -7.08 -14.83 -1.33
N ALA A 63 -8.11 -14.78 -2.15
CA ALA A 63 -8.22 -13.82 -3.26
C ALA A 63 -9.21 -12.68 -2.98
N PHE A 64 -9.73 -12.59 -1.76
CA PHE A 64 -10.69 -11.56 -1.33
C PHE A 64 -11.95 -11.51 -2.19
N ASP A 65 -12.51 -12.66 -2.53
CA ASP A 65 -13.74 -12.78 -3.34
C ASP A 65 -15.00 -12.48 -2.51
N VAL A 66 -14.94 -12.71 -1.21
CA VAL A 66 -16.06 -12.46 -0.30
C VAL A 66 -15.97 -11.04 0.25
N PHE A 67 -17.06 -10.28 0.10
CA PHE A 67 -17.14 -8.95 0.71
C PHE A 67 -17.30 -9.11 2.23
N ARG A 68 -16.21 -8.88 2.95
CA ARG A 68 -16.11 -9.08 4.41
C ARG A 68 -15.18 -8.08 5.07
N ILE A 69 -15.29 -7.96 6.38
CA ILE A 69 -14.33 -7.19 7.17
C ILE A 69 -13.02 -7.99 7.24
N LEU A 70 -11.93 -7.40 6.81
CA LEU A 70 -10.62 -8.01 6.89
C LEU A 70 -10.05 -7.92 8.31
N ASP A 71 -9.41 -9.01 8.75
CA ASP A 71 -8.55 -8.92 9.93
C ASP A 71 -7.34 -8.03 9.60
N PRO A 72 -6.87 -7.18 10.50
CA PRO A 72 -5.70 -6.34 10.25
C PRO A 72 -4.46 -7.12 9.81
N ARG A 73 -4.34 -8.38 10.18
CA ARG A 73 -3.22 -9.26 9.77
C ARG A 73 -3.32 -9.75 8.32
N GLU A 74 -4.44 -9.57 7.66
CA GLU A 74 -4.60 -9.91 6.25
C GLU A 74 -4.07 -8.83 5.30
N THR A 75 -3.72 -7.68 5.84
CA THR A 75 -3.10 -6.58 5.08
C THR A 75 -1.71 -6.29 5.63
N ALA A 76 -0.77 -5.99 4.74
CA ALA A 76 0.57 -5.60 5.16
C ALA A 76 0.55 -4.27 5.94
N PRO A 77 1.35 -4.11 7.01
CA PRO A 77 1.51 -2.80 7.63
C PRO A 77 2.04 -1.82 6.60
N SER A 78 1.46 -0.63 6.55
CA SER A 78 1.76 0.34 5.51
C SER A 78 2.04 1.74 6.07
N ILE A 79 2.73 2.54 5.28
CA ILE A 79 3.00 3.95 5.57
C ILE A 79 1.68 4.72 5.77
N GLY A 80 0.66 4.43 4.96
CA GLY A 80 -0.66 5.04 5.05
C GLY A 80 -1.40 4.71 6.34
N GLN A 81 -1.14 3.56 6.94
CA GLN A 81 -1.71 3.18 8.24
C GLN A 81 -1.20 4.11 9.36
N ILE A 82 0.04 4.57 9.29
CA ILE A 82 0.58 5.52 10.26
C ILE A 82 0.06 6.94 9.98
N PHE A 83 0.05 7.38 8.73
CA PHE A 83 -0.51 8.69 8.36
C PHE A 83 -2.01 8.80 8.58
N GLY A 84 -2.76 7.71 8.51
CA GLY A 84 -4.20 7.66 8.76
C GLY A 84 -4.58 7.50 10.23
N ALA A 85 -3.62 7.28 11.13
CA ALA A 85 -3.89 7.18 12.56
C ALA A 85 -4.24 8.54 13.15
N SER A 86 -5.25 8.59 14.04
CA SER A 86 -5.66 9.82 14.72
C SER A 86 -4.59 10.35 15.68
N GLU A 87 -3.81 9.45 16.28
CA GLU A 87 -2.70 9.78 17.15
C GLU A 87 -1.44 9.03 16.74
N VAL A 88 -0.33 9.73 16.66
CA VAL A 88 0.99 9.20 16.28
C VAL A 88 2.03 9.68 17.28
N LEU A 89 2.91 8.78 17.71
CA LEU A 89 4.09 9.14 18.48
C LEU A 89 5.30 9.20 17.54
N ALA A 90 5.95 10.34 17.45
CA ALA A 90 7.23 10.49 16.78
C ALA A 90 8.37 10.39 17.81
N VAL A 91 9.20 9.39 17.67
CA VAL A 91 10.32 9.12 18.58
C VAL A 91 11.62 9.51 17.89
N LEU A 92 12.27 10.51 18.43
CA LEU A 92 13.58 11.01 17.97
C LEU A 92 14.73 10.34 18.75
N PRO A 93 15.93 10.24 18.18
CA PRO A 93 17.13 9.93 18.96
C PRO A 93 17.35 10.96 20.06
N SER A 94 17.82 10.53 21.20
CA SER A 94 18.12 11.45 22.33
C SER A 94 19.39 12.25 22.14
N GLU A 95 20.29 11.78 21.29
CA GLU A 95 21.53 12.52 20.99
C GLU A 95 21.19 13.73 20.12
N PRO A 96 21.47 14.96 20.60
CA PRO A 96 21.24 16.16 19.80
C PRO A 96 22.06 16.14 18.51
N SER A 97 21.38 16.40 17.40
CA SER A 97 22.03 16.50 16.10
C SER A 97 21.23 17.44 15.18
N ALA A 98 21.87 17.92 14.12
CA ALA A 98 21.18 18.70 13.12
C ALA A 98 20.01 17.93 12.49
N GLU A 99 20.13 16.61 12.34
CA GLU A 99 19.05 15.75 11.85
C GLU A 99 17.85 15.74 12.83
N THR A 100 18.13 15.62 14.15
CA THR A 100 17.07 15.63 15.16
C THR A 100 16.26 16.93 15.16
N GLU A 101 16.95 18.07 15.06
CA GLU A 101 16.28 19.39 15.00
C GLU A 101 15.53 19.58 13.67
N ALA A 102 16.10 19.11 12.57
CA ALA A 102 15.42 19.14 11.26
C ALA A 102 14.13 18.31 11.26
N TRP A 103 14.14 17.12 11.89
CA TRP A 103 12.94 16.31 12.09
C TRP A 103 11.91 17.02 12.96
N ARG A 104 12.32 17.61 14.07
CA ARG A 104 11.42 18.34 14.98
C ARG A 104 10.67 19.45 14.26
N SER A 105 11.38 20.17 13.39
CA SER A 105 10.77 21.20 12.55
C SER A 105 9.85 20.62 11.46
N ALA A 106 10.25 19.52 10.83
CA ALA A 106 9.56 18.95 9.68
C ALA A 106 8.24 18.23 10.04
N LEU A 107 8.15 17.64 11.24
CA LEU A 107 6.97 16.90 11.70
C LEU A 107 5.71 17.74 11.76
N GLY A 108 5.83 19.06 11.90
CA GLY A 108 4.70 19.98 11.84
C GLY A 108 3.92 19.91 10.52
N ALA A 109 4.59 19.59 9.40
CA ALA A 109 3.96 19.44 8.11
C ALA A 109 3.03 18.21 8.00
N TRP A 110 3.17 17.23 8.89
CA TRP A 110 2.32 16.04 8.94
C TRP A 110 1.18 16.14 9.94
N GLN A 111 1.15 17.20 10.75
CA GLN A 111 0.06 17.42 11.68
C GLN A 111 -1.19 17.95 10.98
N SER A 112 -2.35 17.49 11.43
CA SER A 112 -3.65 18.00 11.01
C SER A 112 -4.66 17.86 12.15
N PRO A 113 -5.84 18.44 12.06
CA PRO A 113 -6.91 18.22 13.04
C PRO A 113 -7.29 16.74 13.22
N ALA A 114 -7.12 15.92 12.18
CA ALA A 114 -7.43 14.49 12.19
C ALA A 114 -6.25 13.60 12.60
N ASN A 115 -5.02 14.14 12.62
CA ASN A 115 -3.80 13.40 12.95
C ASN A 115 -2.94 14.25 13.89
N LYS A 116 -2.84 13.83 15.14
CA LYS A 116 -2.04 14.51 16.16
C LYS A 116 -0.72 13.79 16.34
N ILE A 117 0.39 14.52 16.21
CA ILE A 117 1.74 13.97 16.41
C ILE A 117 2.30 14.47 17.73
N THR A 118 2.61 13.55 18.63
CA THR A 118 3.36 13.82 19.85
C THR A 118 4.83 13.49 19.62
N ILE A 119 5.73 14.38 20.00
CA ILE A 119 7.17 14.21 19.81
C ILE A 119 7.83 13.92 21.15
N VAL A 120 8.60 12.85 21.22
CA VAL A 120 9.43 12.49 22.37
C VAL A 120 10.81 12.04 21.90
N THR A 121 11.75 11.96 22.82
CA THR A 121 13.02 11.28 22.55
C THR A 121 12.97 9.82 23.00
N ASP A 122 13.83 9.00 22.44
CA ASP A 122 13.85 7.57 22.74
C ASP A 122 14.28 7.25 24.20
N ARG A 123 14.89 8.18 24.94
CA ARG A 123 15.18 8.03 26.37
C ARG A 123 14.03 8.41 27.28
N GLU A 124 13.09 9.24 26.82
CA GLU A 124 11.91 9.65 27.61
C GLU A 124 10.90 8.53 27.80
N ILE A 125 10.93 7.51 26.96
CA ILE A 125 10.00 6.37 27.03
C ILE A 125 10.77 5.05 27.22
N ARG A 126 10.22 4.13 27.99
CA ARG A 126 10.83 2.80 28.21
C ARG A 126 10.38 1.77 27.16
N LYS A 127 9.17 1.90 26.64
CA LYS A 127 8.58 1.05 25.61
C LYS A 127 7.69 1.90 24.70
N LEU A 128 7.43 1.40 23.51
CA LEU A 128 6.44 2.04 22.62
C LEU A 128 5.03 1.85 23.20
N PRO A 129 4.16 2.86 23.10
CA PRO A 129 2.77 2.77 23.55
C PRO A 129 1.97 1.82 22.64
N ALA A 130 0.98 1.11 23.22
CA ALA A 130 0.15 0.14 22.52
C ALA A 130 -1.14 0.74 21.95
N ASP A 131 -1.36 2.04 22.09
CA ASP A 131 -2.61 2.74 21.77
C ASP A 131 -2.52 3.65 20.55
N ARG A 132 -1.37 3.74 19.91
CA ARG A 132 -1.14 4.63 18.75
C ARG A 132 -0.06 4.12 17.82
N SER A 133 -0.09 4.59 16.57
CA SER A 133 0.99 4.35 15.61
C SER A 133 2.25 5.14 15.97
N VAL A 134 3.40 4.66 15.52
CA VAL A 134 4.70 5.22 15.91
C VAL A 134 5.58 5.48 14.70
N TRP A 135 6.22 6.65 14.65
CA TRP A 135 7.39 6.91 13.81
C TRP A 135 8.67 6.83 14.64
N LEU A 136 9.58 5.95 14.31
CA LEU A 136 10.96 5.95 14.78
C LEU A 136 11.80 6.72 13.77
N LEU A 137 12.43 7.81 14.18
CA LEU A 137 13.16 8.69 13.29
C LEU A 137 14.66 8.57 13.55
N GLY A 138 15.43 8.59 12.46
CA GLY A 138 16.89 8.48 12.53
C GLY A 138 17.43 7.06 12.70
N ARG A 139 18.64 6.85 12.17
CA ARG A 139 19.31 5.54 12.18
C ARG A 139 19.70 5.10 13.60
N GLN A 140 19.98 6.06 14.48
CA GLN A 140 20.46 5.80 15.84
C GLN A 140 19.34 5.64 16.88
N ASN A 141 18.07 5.62 16.42
CA ASN A 141 16.95 5.42 17.33
C ASN A 141 17.06 4.04 18.02
N ARG A 142 17.08 4.03 19.36
CA ARG A 142 17.34 2.81 20.13
C ARG A 142 16.28 1.71 19.96
N PHE A 143 15.09 2.06 19.50
CA PHE A 143 14.03 1.08 19.25
C PHE A 143 14.14 0.44 17.87
N ALA A 144 14.90 1.05 16.94
CA ALA A 144 14.96 0.58 15.56
C ALA A 144 15.42 -0.88 15.45
N ALA A 145 16.51 -1.26 16.12
CA ALA A 145 17.05 -2.61 16.08
C ALA A 145 16.07 -3.69 16.59
N LYS A 146 15.19 -3.32 17.52
CA LYS A 146 14.19 -4.25 18.07
C LYS A 146 13.12 -4.65 17.06
N TYR A 147 12.68 -3.71 16.22
CA TYR A 147 11.57 -3.91 15.31
C TYR A 147 12.00 -4.10 13.84
N PHE A 148 13.18 -3.59 13.48
CA PHE A 148 13.68 -3.56 12.10
C PHE A 148 15.06 -4.25 11.96
N GLY A 149 15.33 -5.23 12.80
CA GLY A 149 16.48 -6.10 12.65
C GLY A 149 16.31 -7.12 11.52
N ASN A 150 17.16 -8.15 11.54
CA ASN A 150 17.07 -9.24 10.58
C ASN A 150 15.74 -10.00 10.73
N ASN A 151 14.94 -10.06 9.66
CA ASN A 151 13.66 -10.76 9.61
C ASN A 151 13.55 -11.57 8.32
N PRO A 152 13.98 -12.83 8.33
CA PRO A 152 13.92 -13.70 7.15
C PRO A 152 12.50 -13.88 6.59
N ALA A 153 11.47 -13.79 7.44
CA ALA A 153 10.07 -13.89 7.01
C ALA A 153 9.65 -12.77 6.07
N LEU A 154 10.28 -11.61 6.20
CA LEU A 154 10.05 -10.45 5.34
C LEU A 154 11.13 -10.32 4.24
N GLY A 155 12.12 -11.20 4.21
CA GLY A 155 13.30 -11.04 3.37
C GLY A 155 14.09 -9.79 3.71
N LEU A 156 14.02 -9.35 5.00
CA LEU A 156 14.67 -8.14 5.50
C LEU A 156 15.95 -8.51 6.26
N ASP A 157 17.04 -7.87 5.89
CA ASP A 157 18.30 -7.91 6.62
C ASP A 157 18.84 -6.48 6.77
N VAL A 158 19.03 -6.04 8.00
CA VAL A 158 19.54 -4.71 8.32
C VAL A 158 20.91 -4.84 8.97
N SER A 159 21.91 -4.32 8.29
CA SER A 159 23.31 -4.28 8.72
C SER A 159 23.74 -2.88 9.19
N SER A 160 25.00 -2.73 9.54
CA SER A 160 25.57 -1.41 9.82
C SER A 160 25.74 -0.53 8.57
N SER A 161 25.78 -1.14 7.38
CA SER A 161 26.03 -0.44 6.11
C SER A 161 24.78 -0.17 5.28
N GLY A 162 23.68 -0.89 5.50
CA GLY A 162 22.47 -0.74 4.70
C GLY A 162 21.39 -1.76 5.01
N VAL A 163 20.40 -1.76 4.16
CA VAL A 163 19.21 -2.63 4.21
C VAL A 163 19.21 -3.52 2.96
N ARG A 164 19.11 -4.82 3.16
CA ARG A 164 18.81 -5.78 2.08
C ARG A 164 17.35 -6.21 2.19
N ILE A 165 16.60 -6.07 1.11
CA ILE A 165 15.18 -6.32 1.09
C ILE A 165 14.69 -6.72 -0.30
N ALA A 166 13.94 -7.82 -0.40
CA ALA A 166 13.39 -8.31 -1.66
C ALA A 166 14.44 -8.39 -2.80
N GLY A 167 15.68 -8.79 -2.47
CA GLY A 167 16.80 -8.90 -3.41
C GLY A 167 17.51 -7.58 -3.75
N ASN A 168 17.07 -6.45 -3.19
CA ASN A 168 17.75 -5.16 -3.36
C ASN A 168 18.76 -4.94 -2.24
N GLU A 169 19.97 -4.51 -2.61
CA GLU A 169 21.01 -4.01 -1.71
C GLU A 169 20.92 -2.49 -1.66
N LEU A 170 20.54 -1.93 -0.53
CA LEU A 170 20.25 -0.51 -0.35
C LEU A 170 21.13 0.05 0.76
N PRO A 171 22.29 0.66 0.41
CA PRO A 171 23.20 1.21 1.41
C PRO A 171 22.55 2.38 2.17
N PHE A 172 22.99 2.64 3.41
CA PHE A 172 22.59 3.85 4.11
C PHE A 172 23.21 5.09 3.49
N ALA A 173 24.46 4.99 3.04
CA ALA A 173 25.15 6.13 2.42
C ALA A 173 24.43 6.57 1.13
N GLY A 174 24.02 7.83 1.08
CA GLY A 174 23.31 8.43 -0.07
C GLY A 174 21.87 7.96 -0.24
N HIS A 175 21.32 7.21 0.72
CA HIS A 175 19.95 6.68 0.63
C HIS A 175 19.15 6.92 1.91
N SER A 176 17.88 7.25 1.70
CA SER A 176 16.89 7.34 2.76
C SER A 176 15.96 6.13 2.70
N HIS A 177 15.64 5.56 3.85
CA HIS A 177 14.80 4.36 3.95
C HIS A 177 13.56 4.62 4.79
N VAL A 178 12.46 4.00 4.40
CA VAL A 178 11.23 3.94 5.19
C VAL A 178 10.79 2.49 5.26
N LEU A 179 10.71 1.96 6.46
CA LEU A 179 10.26 0.59 6.72
C LEU A 179 9.08 0.65 7.69
N THR A 180 8.10 -0.21 7.51
CA THR A 180 6.99 -0.38 8.45
C THR A 180 7.02 -1.74 9.12
N HIS A 181 6.45 -1.81 10.30
CA HIS A 181 6.26 -3.03 11.07
C HIS A 181 4.89 -2.98 11.73
N ARG A 182 4.22 -4.13 11.82
CA ARG A 182 2.97 -4.22 12.58
C ARG A 182 3.25 -3.98 14.05
N HIS A 183 2.40 -3.21 14.72
CA HIS A 183 2.55 -3.01 16.15
C HIS A 183 2.33 -4.35 16.89
N PRO A 184 3.25 -4.79 17.76
CA PRO A 184 3.16 -6.12 18.38
C PRO A 184 1.97 -6.28 19.34
N ASP A 185 1.54 -5.19 19.98
CA ASP A 185 0.48 -5.20 20.98
C ASP A 185 -0.91 -4.90 20.37
N ASP A 186 -0.98 -4.28 19.18
CA ASP A 186 -2.24 -4.05 18.45
C ASP A 186 -2.00 -4.15 16.93
N PRO A 187 -2.55 -5.19 16.26
CA PRO A 187 -2.35 -5.39 14.83
C PRO A 187 -3.01 -4.32 13.95
N LYS A 188 -3.86 -3.46 14.49
CA LYS A 188 -4.44 -2.31 13.78
C LYS A 188 -3.48 -1.14 13.66
N LEU A 189 -2.40 -1.14 14.44
CA LEU A 189 -1.42 -0.07 14.49
C LEU A 189 -0.13 -0.47 13.78
N ALA A 190 0.62 0.53 13.33
CA ALA A 190 1.91 0.31 12.69
C ALA A 190 3.03 1.14 13.33
N ILE A 191 4.24 0.59 13.27
CA ILE A 191 5.48 1.27 13.60
C ILE A 191 6.20 1.53 12.29
N GLY A 192 6.62 2.76 12.04
CA GLY A 192 7.47 3.13 10.91
C GLY A 192 8.87 3.50 11.38
N TRP A 193 9.88 3.19 10.59
CA TRP A 193 11.23 3.65 10.81
C TRP A 193 11.74 4.40 9.58
N ILE A 194 12.26 5.60 9.80
CA ILE A 194 12.77 6.46 8.73
C ILE A 194 14.23 6.78 9.02
N THR A 195 15.09 6.52 8.05
CA THR A 195 16.48 6.98 8.03
C THR A 195 16.67 7.94 6.87
N VAL A 196 17.46 8.97 7.03
CA VAL A 196 17.71 9.99 6.01
C VAL A 196 19.19 10.13 5.76
N ASP A 197 19.59 9.94 4.53
CA ASP A 197 20.92 10.26 4.04
C ASP A 197 20.84 10.51 2.51
N PRO A 198 21.35 11.63 2.02
CA PRO A 198 21.93 12.76 2.75
C PRO A 198 20.88 13.60 3.50
N ALA A 199 21.31 14.38 4.47
CA ALA A 199 20.41 15.22 5.29
C ALA A 199 19.55 16.19 4.45
N ALA A 200 20.04 16.65 3.31
CA ALA A 200 19.32 17.51 2.36
C ALA A 200 18.01 16.85 1.84
N ALA A 201 17.96 15.51 1.79
CA ALA A 201 16.78 14.78 1.33
C ALA A 201 15.54 14.93 2.23
N LEU A 202 15.71 15.35 3.50
CA LEU A 202 14.64 15.35 4.50
C LEU A 202 13.40 16.11 4.06
N GLN A 203 13.54 17.34 3.57
CA GLN A 203 12.41 18.17 3.18
C GLN A 203 11.64 17.58 1.99
N GLY A 204 12.37 17.01 1.04
CA GLY A 204 11.78 16.28 -0.09
C GLY A 204 11.02 15.03 0.36
N LEU A 205 11.59 14.28 1.31
CA LEU A 205 10.98 13.08 1.90
C LEU A 205 9.68 13.43 2.63
N VAL A 206 9.70 14.42 3.49
CA VAL A 206 8.52 14.88 4.25
C VAL A 206 7.35 15.21 3.32
N ARG A 207 7.61 15.88 2.20
CA ARG A 207 6.60 16.20 1.19
C ARG A 207 6.10 14.97 0.44
N LYS A 208 6.99 14.02 0.11
CA LYS A 208 6.67 12.87 -0.75
C LYS A 208 5.97 11.73 0.00
N LEU A 209 6.37 11.43 1.24
CA LEU A 209 5.92 10.23 1.97
C LEU A 209 4.40 10.08 2.09
N PRO A 210 3.58 11.13 2.30
CA PRO A 210 2.12 10.98 2.34
C PRO A 210 1.52 10.40 1.06
N HIS A 211 2.20 10.51 -0.09
CA HIS A 211 1.77 9.97 -1.38
C HIS A 211 2.14 8.49 -1.58
N TYR A 212 2.92 7.91 -0.66
CA TYR A 212 3.37 6.51 -0.72
C TYR A 212 2.62 5.59 0.27
N GLY A 213 1.42 5.97 0.66
CA GLY A 213 0.65 5.32 1.73
C GLY A 213 0.46 3.82 1.60
N LYS A 214 0.36 3.27 0.38
CA LYS A 214 0.11 1.84 0.17
C LYS A 214 1.32 0.93 0.45
N TYR A 215 2.53 1.48 0.43
CA TYR A 215 3.75 0.69 0.55
C TYR A 215 4.12 0.39 2.00
N SER A 216 4.75 -0.75 2.22
CA SER A 216 5.32 -1.14 3.50
C SER A 216 6.76 -0.71 3.66
N TRP A 217 7.49 -0.57 2.56
CA TRP A 217 8.87 -0.13 2.58
C TRP A 217 9.24 0.65 1.32
N LEU A 218 10.17 1.59 1.50
CA LEU A 218 10.67 2.47 0.43
C LEU A 218 12.17 2.70 0.61
N ALA A 219 12.84 2.94 -0.52
CA ALA A 219 14.17 3.53 -0.54
C ALA A 219 14.21 4.68 -1.54
N PHE A 220 14.91 5.73 -1.16
CA PHE A 220 15.14 6.91 -1.99
C PHE A 220 16.62 7.20 -2.06
N ALA A 221 17.10 7.77 -3.16
CA ALA A 221 18.48 8.16 -3.37
C ALA A 221 18.61 9.66 -3.64
N GLY A 222 19.72 10.24 -3.17
CA GLY A 222 20.15 11.61 -3.48
C GLY A 222 19.48 12.70 -2.65
N ASP A 223 19.97 13.93 -2.80
CA ASP A 223 19.51 15.14 -2.11
C ASP A 223 18.05 15.45 -2.43
N GLU A 224 17.68 15.37 -3.69
CA GLU A 224 16.30 15.35 -4.15
C GLU A 224 15.81 13.90 -4.18
N PRO A 225 15.16 13.40 -3.09
CA PRO A 225 14.94 11.98 -2.89
C PRO A 225 14.14 11.34 -4.04
N ALA A 226 14.86 10.66 -4.94
CA ALA A 226 14.27 9.87 -6.02
C ALA A 226 13.94 8.46 -5.52
N ASN A 227 12.71 7.98 -5.70
CA ASN A 227 12.35 6.62 -5.28
C ASN A 227 13.08 5.59 -6.16
N VAL A 228 13.93 4.78 -5.54
CA VAL A 228 14.72 3.74 -6.22
C VAL A 228 14.20 2.33 -5.97
N ALA A 229 13.49 2.11 -4.86
CA ALA A 229 12.86 0.82 -4.56
C ALA A 229 11.65 1.01 -3.65
N LYS A 230 10.66 0.12 -3.79
CA LYS A 230 9.43 0.12 -3.02
C LYS A 230 8.77 -1.23 -3.04
N GLY A 231 8.01 -1.54 -1.99
CA GLY A 231 7.27 -2.80 -1.93
C GLY A 231 6.32 -2.90 -0.76
N GLU A 232 5.63 -4.00 -0.71
CA GLU A 232 4.73 -4.39 0.36
C GLU A 232 5.28 -5.64 1.04
N TRP A 233 5.06 -5.79 2.35
CA TRP A 233 5.42 -7.00 3.06
C TRP A 233 4.52 -8.16 2.65
N PRO A 234 5.02 -9.39 2.65
CA PRO A 234 4.16 -10.55 2.53
C PRO A 234 3.24 -10.65 3.77
N THR A 235 2.01 -11.06 3.56
CA THR A 235 1.07 -11.38 4.63
C THR A 235 1.05 -12.88 4.87
N SER A 236 1.58 -13.33 6.01
CA SER A 236 1.71 -14.75 6.35
C SER A 236 1.03 -15.14 7.66
N ASP A 237 0.50 -14.16 8.38
CA ASP A 237 -0.09 -14.28 9.70
C ASP A 237 -1.61 -14.08 9.73
N SER A 238 -2.26 -14.16 8.57
CA SER A 238 -3.72 -14.13 8.46
C SER A 238 -4.38 -15.22 9.33
N PRO A 239 -5.42 -14.88 10.10
CA PRO A 239 -6.17 -15.86 10.87
C PRO A 239 -6.98 -16.84 9.99
N LEU A 240 -7.13 -16.52 8.71
CA LEU A 240 -7.76 -17.37 7.70
C LEU A 240 -6.77 -18.25 6.93
N LEU A 241 -5.51 -18.30 7.38
CA LEU A 241 -4.47 -19.14 6.83
C LEU A 241 -3.95 -20.09 7.90
N VAL A 242 -3.93 -21.40 7.59
CA VAL A 242 -3.41 -22.43 8.47
C VAL A 242 -2.24 -23.14 7.79
N ASN A 243 -1.05 -23.03 8.38
CA ASN A 243 0.12 -23.79 7.94
C ASN A 243 0.08 -25.21 8.52
N LEU A 244 -0.08 -26.20 7.67
CA LEU A 244 -0.17 -27.62 8.05
C LEU A 244 1.22 -28.29 8.15
N GLN A 245 2.29 -27.63 7.73
CA GLN A 245 3.65 -28.13 7.80
C GLN A 245 4.35 -27.87 9.14
N GLY A 246 3.66 -27.21 10.08
CA GLY A 246 4.18 -26.89 11.41
C GLY A 246 4.82 -25.51 11.48
N LYS A 247 5.97 -25.42 12.19
CA LYS A 247 6.67 -24.14 12.40
C LYS A 247 7.43 -23.72 11.13
N GLY A 248 7.31 -22.48 10.73
CA GLY A 248 7.99 -21.89 9.58
C GLY A 248 7.07 -21.00 8.77
N LEU A 249 7.61 -20.41 7.71
CA LEU A 249 6.80 -19.65 6.76
C LEU A 249 5.86 -20.62 6.03
N PRO A 250 4.59 -20.27 5.89
CA PRO A 250 3.66 -21.06 5.07
C PRO A 250 4.13 -21.07 3.62
N ALA A 251 3.88 -22.17 2.92
CA ALA A 251 4.10 -22.23 1.48
C ALA A 251 3.28 -21.15 0.79
N ALA A 252 3.86 -20.50 -0.20
CA ALA A 252 3.16 -19.47 -0.98
C ALA A 252 1.97 -20.12 -1.72
N ILE A 253 0.80 -19.48 -1.61
CA ILE A 253 -0.39 -19.88 -2.36
C ILE A 253 -0.34 -19.17 -3.71
N VAL A 254 -0.04 -19.94 -4.75
CA VAL A 254 -0.08 -19.44 -6.12
C VAL A 254 -1.45 -19.76 -6.71
N LEU A 255 -2.30 -18.76 -6.79
CA LEU A 255 -3.63 -18.93 -7.41
C LEU A 255 -3.51 -18.91 -8.94
N PRO A 256 -4.32 -19.73 -9.65
CA PRO A 256 -4.38 -19.65 -11.10
C PRO A 256 -4.88 -18.29 -11.55
N LYS A 257 -4.35 -17.81 -12.68
CA LYS A 257 -4.86 -16.58 -13.30
C LYS A 257 -6.33 -16.79 -13.67
N ARG A 258 -7.18 -15.86 -13.23
CA ARG A 258 -8.61 -15.91 -13.55
C ARG A 258 -8.89 -15.19 -14.85
N ALA A 259 -9.88 -15.68 -15.59
CA ALA A 259 -10.50 -14.90 -16.63
C ALA A 259 -11.27 -13.72 -16.00
N PRO A 260 -11.35 -12.56 -16.67
CA PRO A 260 -12.19 -11.48 -16.21
C PRO A 260 -13.65 -11.96 -16.10
N LEU A 261 -14.37 -11.47 -15.09
CA LEU A 261 -15.78 -11.81 -14.87
C LEU A 261 -16.68 -11.30 -16.01
N ALA A 262 -16.25 -10.24 -16.67
CA ALA A 262 -16.90 -9.68 -17.83
C ALA A 262 -15.85 -9.01 -18.72
N GLU A 263 -16.07 -9.06 -20.02
CA GLU A 263 -15.36 -8.28 -21.02
C GLU A 263 -16.34 -7.27 -21.64
N PRO A 264 -16.63 -6.16 -20.94
CA PRO A 264 -17.52 -5.16 -21.52
C PRO A 264 -16.90 -4.63 -22.81
N PRO A 265 -17.72 -4.31 -23.83
CA PRO A 265 -17.21 -3.66 -25.03
C PRO A 265 -16.45 -2.40 -24.64
N ALA A 266 -15.34 -2.11 -25.33
CA ALA A 266 -14.55 -0.93 -25.07
C ALA A 266 -15.46 0.31 -25.16
N ALA A 267 -15.66 0.98 -24.00
CA ALA A 267 -16.46 2.21 -23.94
C ALA A 267 -15.79 3.36 -24.71
N TYR A 268 -14.48 3.25 -24.93
CA TYR A 268 -13.67 4.24 -25.64
C TYR A 268 -12.85 3.58 -26.74
N SER A 269 -12.81 4.21 -27.91
CA SER A 269 -11.92 3.81 -28.99
C SER A 269 -10.50 4.34 -28.70
N ALA A 270 -9.52 3.44 -28.65
CA ALA A 270 -8.11 3.83 -28.50
C ALA A 270 -7.63 4.74 -29.63
N GLU A 271 -8.14 4.51 -30.85
CA GLU A 271 -7.83 5.35 -32.01
C GLU A 271 -8.39 6.77 -31.86
N ARG A 272 -9.65 6.92 -31.44
CA ARG A 272 -10.23 8.24 -31.17
C ARG A 272 -9.52 8.98 -30.05
N LEU A 273 -9.15 8.29 -28.97
CA LEU A 273 -8.37 8.89 -27.90
C LEU A 273 -7.00 9.37 -28.40
N ARG A 274 -6.33 8.56 -29.24
CA ARG A 274 -5.06 8.96 -29.86
C ARG A 274 -5.25 10.20 -30.73
N GLN A 275 -6.28 10.28 -31.57
CA GLN A 275 -6.56 11.47 -32.40
C GLN A 275 -6.71 12.73 -31.54
N HIS A 276 -7.41 12.65 -30.40
CA HIS A 276 -7.50 13.80 -29.48
C HIS A 276 -6.14 14.19 -28.89
N VAL A 277 -5.33 13.20 -28.48
CA VAL A 277 -3.99 13.45 -27.95
C VAL A 277 -3.09 14.03 -29.03
N ASP A 278 -3.05 13.45 -30.23
CA ASP A 278 -2.21 13.89 -31.33
C ASP A 278 -2.55 15.34 -31.73
N PHE A 279 -3.84 15.69 -31.80
CA PHE A 279 -4.23 17.07 -32.06
C PHE A 279 -3.84 18.04 -30.95
N LEU A 280 -4.16 17.71 -29.70
CA LEU A 280 -3.94 18.61 -28.56
C LEU A 280 -2.48 18.75 -28.17
N ALA A 281 -1.64 17.74 -28.44
CA ALA A 281 -0.21 17.74 -28.14
C ALA A 281 0.66 18.10 -29.33
N ALA A 282 0.08 18.39 -30.49
CA ALA A 282 0.84 18.75 -31.70
C ALA A 282 1.72 19.99 -31.48
N PRO A 283 2.90 20.06 -32.11
CA PRO A 283 3.81 21.21 -31.99
C PRO A 283 3.15 22.56 -32.34
N GLU A 284 2.19 22.57 -33.26
CA GLU A 284 1.43 23.74 -33.68
C GLU A 284 0.52 24.31 -32.55
N ARG A 285 0.38 23.56 -31.45
CA ARG A 285 -0.35 24.04 -30.25
C ARG A 285 0.56 24.76 -29.28
N GLU A 286 1.86 24.88 -29.56
CA GLU A 286 2.84 25.71 -28.78
C GLU A 286 2.76 25.41 -27.26
N GLY A 287 2.49 24.17 -26.88
CA GLY A 287 2.25 23.78 -25.49
C GLY A 287 0.99 24.34 -24.87
N ARG A 288 0.11 24.98 -25.65
CA ARG A 288 -1.14 25.65 -25.20
C ARG A 288 -0.86 26.68 -24.11
N GLY A 289 0.22 27.43 -24.26
CA GLY A 289 0.58 28.49 -23.34
C GLY A 289 -0.52 29.55 -23.23
N PHE A 290 -0.67 30.18 -22.08
CA PHE A 290 -1.68 31.21 -21.84
C PHE A 290 -1.52 32.36 -22.84
N GLY A 291 -2.63 32.69 -23.55
CA GLY A 291 -2.64 33.73 -24.59
C GLY A 291 -2.03 33.33 -25.94
N SER A 292 -1.67 32.04 -26.13
CA SER A 292 -1.16 31.58 -27.43
C SER A 292 -2.28 31.20 -28.39
N ALA A 293 -2.02 31.31 -29.69
CA ALA A 293 -2.92 30.80 -30.74
C ALA A 293 -3.15 29.29 -30.62
N GLY A 294 -2.18 28.54 -30.10
CA GLY A 294 -2.31 27.12 -29.80
C GLY A 294 -3.33 26.81 -28.73
N LEU A 295 -3.44 27.66 -27.71
CA LEU A 295 -4.50 27.54 -26.68
C LEU A 295 -5.88 27.79 -27.27
N ASP A 296 -6.04 28.84 -28.07
CA ASP A 296 -7.30 29.19 -28.73
C ASP A 296 -7.78 28.04 -29.65
N ALA A 297 -6.87 27.50 -30.47
CA ALA A 297 -7.15 26.37 -31.34
C ALA A 297 -7.53 25.12 -30.57
N ALA A 298 -6.89 24.85 -29.43
CA ALA A 298 -7.27 23.72 -28.56
C ALA A 298 -8.65 23.92 -27.94
N GLY A 299 -8.98 25.16 -27.53
CA GLY A 299 -10.31 25.51 -27.03
C GLY A 299 -11.41 25.29 -28.03
N GLU A 300 -11.24 25.76 -29.27
CA GLU A 300 -12.21 25.54 -30.35
C GLU A 300 -12.36 24.05 -30.66
N TYR A 301 -11.28 23.29 -30.74
CA TYR A 301 -11.35 21.85 -30.93
C TYR A 301 -12.17 21.15 -29.85
N ILE A 302 -11.95 21.47 -28.57
CA ILE A 302 -12.72 20.87 -27.46
C ILE A 302 -14.20 21.25 -27.56
N LYS A 303 -14.51 22.48 -27.88
CA LYS A 303 -15.88 22.96 -28.13
C LYS A 303 -16.56 22.14 -29.20
N GLU A 304 -15.89 21.91 -30.33
CA GLU A 304 -16.43 21.08 -31.43
C GLU A 304 -16.72 19.64 -30.97
N GLN A 305 -15.79 19.04 -30.16
CA GLN A 305 -16.01 17.69 -29.63
C GLN A 305 -17.20 17.65 -28.65
N PHE A 306 -17.39 18.68 -27.82
CA PHE A 306 -18.54 18.78 -26.92
C PHE A 306 -19.85 18.95 -27.68
N ALA A 307 -19.85 19.77 -28.72
CA ALA A 307 -21.02 19.94 -29.60
C ALA A 307 -21.36 18.64 -30.32
N ALA A 308 -20.36 17.94 -30.85
CA ALA A 308 -20.55 16.63 -31.51
C ALA A 308 -21.11 15.57 -30.54
N ALA A 309 -20.72 15.64 -29.28
CA ALA A 309 -21.26 14.79 -28.21
C ALA A 309 -22.65 15.25 -27.72
N LYS A 310 -23.24 16.29 -28.28
CA LYS A 310 -24.55 16.89 -27.92
C LYS A 310 -24.60 17.37 -26.45
N LEU A 311 -23.46 17.74 -25.87
CA LEU A 311 -23.45 18.37 -24.57
C LEU A 311 -24.08 19.78 -24.66
N GLN A 312 -24.78 20.18 -23.61
CA GLN A 312 -25.32 21.54 -23.54
C GLN A 312 -24.23 22.52 -23.10
N PRO A 313 -24.10 23.68 -23.74
CA PRO A 313 -23.13 24.69 -23.30
C PRO A 313 -23.46 25.21 -21.90
N GLY A 314 -22.46 25.22 -21.02
CA GLY A 314 -22.59 25.65 -19.61
C GLY A 314 -21.71 26.85 -19.25
N GLY A 315 -21.06 27.46 -20.23
CA GLY A 315 -20.18 28.61 -20.04
C GLY A 315 -20.90 29.96 -20.14
N ASP A 316 -20.10 31.04 -20.25
CA ASP A 316 -20.61 32.42 -20.27
C ASP A 316 -21.57 32.64 -21.43
N LYS A 317 -22.71 33.27 -21.13
CA LYS A 317 -23.74 33.65 -22.12
C LYS A 317 -24.22 32.44 -22.98
N GLY A 318 -24.21 31.24 -22.43
CA GLY A 318 -24.64 30.04 -23.13
C GLY A 318 -23.61 29.51 -24.14
N SER A 319 -22.35 29.83 -23.96
CA SER A 319 -21.22 29.28 -24.73
C SER A 319 -20.61 28.05 -24.05
N TYR A 320 -19.62 27.43 -24.68
CA TYR A 320 -18.79 26.39 -24.06
C TYR A 320 -17.57 26.98 -23.32
N PHE A 321 -17.41 28.31 -23.31
CA PHE A 321 -16.27 28.99 -22.75
C PHE A 321 -16.64 29.75 -21.47
N GLN A 322 -15.73 29.78 -20.54
CA GLN A 322 -15.77 30.64 -19.37
C GLN A 322 -14.55 31.56 -19.41
N THR A 323 -14.81 32.88 -19.34
CA THR A 323 -13.75 33.89 -19.34
C THR A 323 -13.21 34.09 -17.92
N PHE A 324 -11.92 34.06 -17.76
CA PHE A 324 -11.25 34.39 -16.51
C PHE A 324 -9.96 35.18 -16.75
N SER A 325 -9.52 35.92 -15.77
CA SER A 325 -8.26 36.65 -15.80
C SER A 325 -7.25 35.96 -14.92
N ALA A 326 -6.06 35.68 -15.44
CA ALA A 326 -4.91 35.27 -14.65
C ALA A 326 -4.07 36.49 -14.31
N LYS A 327 -3.70 36.68 -13.04
CA LYS A 327 -2.65 37.62 -12.67
C LYS A 327 -1.32 36.96 -13.02
N GLY A 328 -0.58 37.57 -13.92
CA GLY A 328 0.78 37.18 -14.26
C GLY A 328 1.77 37.42 -13.13
#